data_bf3dbe66b7537f46945b2f75d8dfb7a7
#
_entry.id   bf3dbe66b7537f46945b2f75d8dfb7a7
#
_cell.length_a   1.000
_cell.length_b   1.000
_cell.length_c   1.000
_cell.angle_alpha   90.00
_cell.angle_beta   90.00
_cell.angle_gamma   90.00
#
_symmetry.space_group_name_H-M   'P 1'
#
loop_
_entity.id
_entity.type
_entity.pdbx_description
1 polymer ?
#
loop_
_entity_poly.entity_id
_entity_poly.type
_entity_poly.pdbx_seq_one_letter_code
_entity_poly.pdbx_strand_id
1 'polypeptide(L)'
;MATLGTLLAPDLIQTGSSWQLCADVNGYSRSDGASLTTQACRGRRFRILERQPKRIAVQLLEDGYRCWLELEAVLGRAERCAAWRPSPLSATEIERRLPSVLAWSETAQQRPNVYLWGGTTEPDMDCSGLMQMAFASQDIWIPRDAYQQERFCQPVAALPDDHSLLRPGDLLFFGTRRRCTHVGIHLGKGRYRHSSGQDHGRNGIGIDSLHSSDQHPVACHYRAEFRGAGRVVRCHDGSHLS
;
A
#
# COMPACT_ATOMS: atom_id res chain seq x y z
N MET A 1 -19.03 -28.41 -0.79
CA MET A 1 -18.03 -27.33 -1.04
C MET A 1 -18.75 -26.17 -1.72
N ALA A 2 -18.45 -24.92 -1.32
CA ALA A 2 -19.05 -23.76 -1.97
C ALA A 2 -18.56 -23.63 -3.43
N THR A 3 -19.49 -23.36 -4.34
CA THR A 3 -19.18 -23.10 -5.77
C THR A 3 -18.64 -21.67 -5.95
N LEU A 4 -17.98 -21.40 -7.07
CA LEU A 4 -17.52 -20.04 -7.41
C LEU A 4 -18.72 -19.07 -7.42
N GLY A 5 -18.55 -17.87 -6.89
CA GLY A 5 -19.60 -16.86 -6.76
C GLY A 5 -20.53 -17.04 -5.54
N THR A 6 -20.38 -18.14 -4.77
CA THR A 6 -21.13 -18.29 -3.52
C THR A 6 -20.70 -17.24 -2.51
N LEU A 7 -21.66 -16.54 -1.89
CA LEU A 7 -21.37 -15.56 -0.83
C LEU A 7 -20.90 -16.27 0.46
N LEU A 8 -19.97 -15.63 1.16
CA LEU A 8 -19.44 -16.14 2.42
C LEU A 8 -20.54 -16.16 3.49
N ALA A 9 -20.79 -17.35 4.04
CA ALA A 9 -21.71 -17.60 5.15
C ALA A 9 -20.95 -18.24 6.34
N PRO A 10 -21.48 -18.21 7.56
CA PRO A 10 -20.79 -18.68 8.76
C PRO A 10 -20.31 -20.15 8.69
N ASP A 11 -21.06 -21.01 8.02
CA ASP A 11 -20.76 -22.44 7.80
C ASP A 11 -19.74 -22.69 6.69
N LEU A 12 -19.46 -21.69 5.88
CA LEU A 12 -18.47 -21.75 4.79
C LEU A 12 -17.09 -21.23 5.18
N ILE A 13 -16.90 -20.75 6.41
CA ILE A 13 -15.62 -20.27 6.91
C ILE A 13 -14.71 -21.47 7.17
N GLN A 14 -13.80 -21.72 6.24
CA GLN A 14 -12.84 -22.83 6.30
C GLN A 14 -11.43 -22.31 6.07
N THR A 15 -10.49 -22.70 6.93
CA THR A 15 -9.06 -22.42 6.76
C THR A 15 -8.58 -22.90 5.39
N GLY A 16 -7.78 -22.06 4.72
CA GLY A 16 -7.27 -22.32 3.36
C GLY A 16 -8.22 -21.96 2.23
N SER A 17 -9.50 -21.64 2.53
CA SER A 17 -10.44 -21.21 1.50
C SER A 17 -10.16 -19.78 1.03
N SER A 18 -10.36 -19.52 -0.28
CA SER A 18 -10.09 -18.22 -0.90
C SER A 18 -11.39 -17.53 -1.32
N TRP A 19 -11.43 -16.22 -1.07
CA TRP A 19 -12.61 -15.37 -1.24
C TRP A 19 -12.20 -14.04 -1.86
N GLN A 20 -13.12 -13.38 -2.55
CA GLN A 20 -12.95 -12.04 -3.12
C GLN A 20 -13.94 -11.09 -2.48
N LEU A 21 -13.48 -9.92 -2.06
CA LEU A 21 -14.30 -8.89 -1.43
C LEU A 21 -15.25 -8.23 -2.44
N CYS A 22 -16.51 -8.08 -2.05
CA CYS A 22 -17.53 -7.33 -2.79
C CYS A 22 -17.69 -5.89 -2.27
N ALA A 23 -17.02 -5.53 -1.19
CA ALA A 23 -16.99 -4.20 -0.56
C ALA A 23 -15.63 -3.95 0.08
N ASP A 24 -15.35 -2.67 0.38
CA ASP A 24 -14.18 -2.28 1.15
C ASP A 24 -14.34 -2.71 2.61
N VAL A 25 -13.26 -3.22 3.22
CA VAL A 25 -13.26 -3.66 4.61
C VAL A 25 -11.99 -3.22 5.33
N ASN A 26 -12.10 -2.97 6.63
CA ASN A 26 -10.97 -2.68 7.50
C ASN A 26 -10.24 -3.97 7.90
N GLY A 27 -8.91 -3.90 7.88
CA GLY A 27 -8.03 -4.95 8.36
C GLY A 27 -7.27 -4.50 9.62
N TYR A 28 -7.28 -5.33 10.66
CA TYR A 28 -6.73 -5.02 11.97
C TYR A 28 -5.47 -5.85 12.24
N SER A 29 -4.58 -5.32 13.08
CA SER A 29 -3.33 -5.99 13.43
C SER A 29 -3.51 -7.19 14.36
N ARG A 30 -4.62 -7.22 15.12
CA ARG A 30 -4.93 -8.27 16.12
C ARG A 30 -6.36 -8.77 16.00
N SER A 31 -6.63 -9.92 16.62
CA SER A 31 -7.98 -10.49 16.75
C SER A 31 -8.91 -9.65 17.62
N ASP A 32 -8.36 -8.78 18.45
CA ASP A 32 -9.04 -7.84 19.35
C ASP A 32 -8.47 -6.43 19.20
N GLY A 33 -9.20 -5.43 19.70
CA GLY A 33 -8.78 -4.03 19.62
C GLY A 33 -9.12 -3.34 18.30
N ALA A 34 -8.82 -2.05 18.21
CA ALA A 34 -9.22 -1.16 17.11
C ALA A 34 -8.04 -0.68 16.24
N SER A 35 -6.86 -1.28 16.36
CA SER A 35 -5.67 -0.86 15.61
C SER A 35 -5.78 -1.24 14.14
N LEU A 36 -6.20 -0.29 13.30
CA LEU A 36 -6.21 -0.42 11.86
C LEU A 36 -4.78 -0.62 11.36
N THR A 37 -4.57 -1.60 10.49
CA THR A 37 -3.26 -1.86 9.88
C THR A 37 -3.29 -1.80 8.36
N THR A 38 -4.46 -2.03 7.78
CA THR A 38 -4.72 -1.90 6.35
C THR A 38 -6.22 -1.78 6.10
N GLN A 39 -6.58 -1.40 4.89
CA GLN A 39 -7.92 -1.60 4.35
C GLN A 39 -7.81 -2.51 3.14
N ALA A 40 -8.78 -3.35 2.90
CA ALA A 40 -8.84 -4.16 1.70
C ALA A 40 -10.02 -3.69 0.86
N CYS A 41 -9.72 -3.09 -0.29
CA CYS A 41 -10.73 -2.57 -1.20
C CYS A 41 -11.51 -3.70 -1.88
N ARG A 42 -12.70 -3.36 -2.38
CA ARG A 42 -13.51 -4.23 -3.23
C ARG A 42 -12.65 -4.85 -4.35
N GLY A 43 -12.83 -6.13 -4.58
CA GLY A 43 -12.07 -6.89 -5.58
C GLY A 43 -10.81 -7.56 -5.04
N ARG A 44 -10.28 -7.11 -3.86
CA ARG A 44 -9.15 -7.79 -3.20
C ARG A 44 -9.53 -9.23 -2.84
N ARG A 45 -8.56 -10.12 -2.99
CA ARG A 45 -8.73 -11.53 -2.64
C ARG A 45 -8.01 -11.84 -1.35
N PHE A 46 -8.60 -12.76 -0.59
CA PHE A 46 -7.99 -13.21 0.65
C PHE A 46 -8.14 -14.71 0.83
N ARG A 47 -7.21 -15.30 1.59
CA ARG A 47 -7.27 -16.67 2.09
C ARG A 47 -7.49 -16.65 3.57
N ILE A 48 -8.46 -17.43 4.06
CA ILE A 48 -8.71 -17.59 5.50
C ILE A 48 -7.58 -18.42 6.12
N LEU A 49 -6.96 -17.90 7.18
CA LEU A 49 -5.91 -18.57 7.94
C LEU A 49 -6.44 -19.16 9.24
N GLU A 50 -7.29 -18.40 9.95
CA GLU A 50 -7.82 -18.76 11.27
C GLU A 50 -9.17 -18.10 11.49
N ARG A 51 -10.01 -18.70 12.34
CA ARG A 51 -11.29 -18.13 12.78
C ARG A 51 -11.28 -17.88 14.28
N GLN A 52 -11.73 -16.70 14.67
CA GLN A 52 -12.06 -16.29 16.04
C GLN A 52 -13.54 -15.88 16.11
N PRO A 53 -14.13 -15.73 17.32
CA PRO A 53 -15.55 -15.45 17.45
C PRO A 53 -16.07 -14.22 16.68
N LYS A 54 -15.26 -13.13 16.59
CA LYS A 54 -15.64 -11.88 15.93
C LYS A 54 -14.84 -11.56 14.67
N ARG A 55 -13.68 -12.21 14.48
CA ARG A 55 -12.76 -11.92 13.38
C ARG A 55 -12.19 -13.20 12.74
N ILE A 56 -11.75 -13.05 11.52
CA ILE A 56 -10.94 -14.05 10.82
C ILE A 56 -9.55 -13.48 10.52
N ALA A 57 -8.52 -14.27 10.79
CA ALA A 57 -7.19 -13.98 10.25
C ALA A 57 -7.16 -14.35 8.78
N VAL A 58 -6.64 -13.45 7.96
CA VAL A 58 -6.55 -13.64 6.52
C VAL A 58 -5.17 -13.26 6.00
N GLN A 59 -4.84 -13.79 4.84
CA GLN A 59 -3.76 -13.31 3.99
C GLN A 59 -4.40 -12.71 2.72
N LEU A 60 -4.14 -11.43 2.48
CA LEU A 60 -4.47 -10.78 1.21
C LEU A 60 -3.56 -11.37 0.14
N LEU A 61 -4.14 -11.81 -1.00
CA LEU A 61 -3.39 -12.67 -1.92
C LEU A 61 -2.48 -11.88 -2.86
N GLU A 62 -2.78 -10.63 -3.12
CA GLU A 62 -2.04 -9.82 -4.08
C GLU A 62 -0.68 -9.34 -3.53
N ASP A 63 -0.60 -9.10 -2.21
CA ASP A 63 0.60 -8.60 -1.54
C ASP A 63 1.07 -9.45 -0.35
N GLY A 64 0.39 -10.58 -0.09
CA GLY A 64 0.73 -11.48 1.00
C GLY A 64 0.48 -10.92 2.39
N TYR A 65 -0.11 -9.73 2.52
CA TYR A 65 -0.31 -9.05 3.78
C TYR A 65 -1.28 -9.80 4.70
N ARG A 66 -0.92 -9.98 5.96
CA ARG A 66 -1.75 -10.66 6.97
C ARG A 66 -2.44 -9.64 7.87
N CYS A 67 -3.75 -9.81 8.05
CA CYS A 67 -4.55 -8.97 8.93
C CYS A 67 -5.77 -9.75 9.46
N TRP A 68 -6.50 -9.12 10.36
CA TRP A 68 -7.77 -9.62 10.88
C TRP A 68 -8.93 -8.83 10.29
N LEU A 69 -9.90 -9.52 9.70
CA LEU A 69 -11.14 -8.92 9.19
C LEU A 69 -12.29 -9.24 10.14
N GLU A 70 -13.19 -8.30 10.33
CA GLU A 70 -14.41 -8.51 11.11
C GLU A 70 -15.36 -9.45 10.36
N LEU A 71 -15.91 -10.43 11.05
CA LEU A 71 -16.86 -11.37 10.45
C LEU A 71 -18.07 -10.66 9.83
N GLU A 72 -18.64 -9.69 10.54
CA GLU A 72 -19.79 -8.90 10.06
C GLU A 72 -19.48 -8.10 8.80
N ALA A 73 -18.21 -7.70 8.61
CA ALA A 73 -17.79 -6.96 7.44
C ALA A 73 -17.63 -7.82 6.18
N VAL A 74 -17.42 -9.14 6.34
CA VAL A 74 -17.16 -10.04 5.20
C VAL A 74 -18.32 -11.03 4.94
N LEU A 75 -19.14 -11.34 5.92
CA LEU A 75 -20.32 -12.21 5.74
C LEU A 75 -21.32 -11.57 4.77
N GLY A 76 -21.69 -12.29 3.72
CA GLY A 76 -22.53 -11.79 2.62
C GLY A 76 -21.87 -10.72 1.74
N ARG A 77 -20.59 -10.38 2.00
CA ARG A 77 -19.84 -9.34 1.27
C ARG A 77 -18.50 -9.85 0.72
N ALA A 78 -18.31 -11.14 0.69
CA ALA A 78 -17.21 -11.79 -0.02
C ALA A 78 -17.77 -12.99 -0.77
N GLU A 79 -17.26 -13.26 -1.95
CA GLU A 79 -17.68 -14.38 -2.78
C GLU A 79 -16.55 -15.39 -2.98
N ARG A 80 -16.91 -16.65 -3.11
CA ARG A 80 -15.96 -17.73 -3.39
C ARG A 80 -15.27 -17.48 -4.71
N CYS A 81 -13.94 -17.38 -4.71
CA CYS A 81 -13.15 -17.17 -5.91
C CYS A 81 -12.19 -18.33 -6.20
N ALA A 82 -11.72 -18.38 -7.45
CA ALA A 82 -10.64 -19.28 -7.84
C ALA A 82 -9.33 -18.91 -7.13
N ALA A 83 -8.40 -19.85 -7.08
CA ALA A 83 -7.06 -19.57 -6.59
C ALA A 83 -6.43 -18.43 -7.40
N TRP A 84 -6.01 -17.38 -6.70
CA TRP A 84 -5.31 -16.25 -7.31
C TRP A 84 -3.91 -16.69 -7.76
N ARG A 85 -3.50 -16.16 -8.89
CA ARG A 85 -2.13 -16.30 -9.40
C ARG A 85 -1.58 -14.91 -9.70
N PRO A 86 -0.33 -14.62 -9.32
CA PRO A 86 0.30 -13.36 -9.69
C PRO A 86 0.38 -13.23 -11.21
N SER A 87 0.14 -12.01 -11.70
CA SER A 87 0.39 -11.67 -13.10
C SER A 87 1.76 -10.97 -13.15
N PRO A 88 2.83 -11.66 -13.52
CA PRO A 88 4.16 -11.06 -13.57
C PRO A 88 4.20 -10.06 -14.72
N LEU A 89 4.52 -8.81 -14.39
CA LEU A 89 4.86 -7.78 -15.37
C LEU A 89 6.38 -7.66 -15.44
N SER A 90 6.91 -7.51 -16.64
CA SER A 90 8.32 -7.17 -16.84
C SER A 90 8.62 -5.74 -16.36
N ALA A 91 9.88 -5.44 -16.05
CA ALA A 91 10.31 -4.09 -15.67
C ALA A 91 9.94 -3.05 -16.75
N THR A 92 10.04 -3.40 -18.02
CA THR A 92 9.66 -2.53 -19.14
C THR A 92 8.15 -2.25 -19.16
N GLU A 93 7.31 -3.24 -18.87
CA GLU A 93 5.86 -3.04 -18.78
C GLU A 93 5.48 -2.16 -17.59
N ILE A 94 6.15 -2.35 -16.45
CA ILE A 94 5.99 -1.49 -15.27
C ILE A 94 6.38 -0.05 -15.62
N GLU A 95 7.56 0.16 -16.22
CA GLU A 95 8.04 1.49 -16.61
C GLU A 95 7.03 2.19 -17.55
N ARG A 96 6.46 1.48 -18.51
CA ARG A 96 5.44 2.01 -19.42
C ARG A 96 4.16 2.46 -18.70
N ARG A 97 3.82 1.86 -17.56
CA ARG A 97 2.62 2.18 -16.77
C ARG A 97 2.84 3.30 -15.75
N LEU A 98 4.09 3.70 -15.46
CA LEU A 98 4.39 4.74 -14.47
C LEU A 98 3.68 6.07 -14.68
N PRO A 99 3.52 6.59 -15.93
CA PRO A 99 2.75 7.82 -16.13
C PRO A 99 1.31 7.71 -15.59
N SER A 100 0.65 6.57 -15.75
CA SER A 100 -0.70 6.33 -15.22
C SER A 100 -0.71 6.15 -13.69
N VAL A 101 0.33 5.55 -13.12
CA VAL A 101 0.53 5.49 -11.65
C VAL A 101 0.63 6.90 -11.06
N LEU A 102 1.43 7.77 -11.69
CA LEU A 102 1.59 9.16 -11.26
C LEU A 102 0.30 9.96 -11.40
N ALA A 103 -0.42 9.81 -12.52
CA ALA A 103 -1.70 10.48 -12.78
C ALA A 103 -2.76 10.04 -11.75
N TRP A 104 -2.81 8.76 -11.38
CA TRP A 104 -3.71 8.28 -10.33
C TRP A 104 -3.39 8.95 -8.98
N SER A 105 -2.12 8.99 -8.59
CA SER A 105 -1.71 9.63 -7.34
C SER A 105 -2.00 11.15 -7.32
N GLU A 106 -1.95 11.82 -8.47
CA GLU A 106 -2.35 13.22 -8.62
C GLU A 106 -3.86 13.40 -8.43
N THR A 107 -4.66 12.54 -9.04
CA THR A 107 -6.13 12.54 -8.84
C THR A 107 -6.50 12.32 -7.38
N ALA A 108 -5.81 11.40 -6.68
CA ALA A 108 -6.00 11.18 -5.25
C ALA A 108 -5.69 12.44 -4.42
N GLN A 109 -4.64 13.18 -4.76
CA GLN A 109 -4.28 14.45 -4.09
C GLN A 109 -5.33 15.55 -4.31
N GLN A 110 -5.97 15.60 -5.47
CA GLN A 110 -6.95 16.65 -5.81
C GLN A 110 -8.28 16.49 -5.05
N ARG A 111 -8.55 15.32 -4.48
CA ARG A 111 -9.75 15.09 -3.66
C ARG A 111 -9.51 15.58 -2.23
N PRO A 112 -10.52 16.10 -1.52
CA PRO A 112 -10.42 16.30 -0.08
C PRO A 112 -10.01 15.00 0.61
N ASN A 113 -8.91 15.01 1.34
CA ASN A 113 -8.34 13.84 1.99
C ASN A 113 -7.66 14.21 3.30
N VAL A 114 -7.57 13.25 4.22
CA VAL A 114 -6.78 13.32 5.45
C VAL A 114 -5.86 12.11 5.56
N TYR A 115 -4.82 12.22 6.38
CA TYR A 115 -3.98 11.08 6.69
C TYR A 115 -4.73 10.11 7.60
N LEU A 116 -4.87 8.87 7.16
CA LEU A 116 -5.43 7.79 7.96
C LEU A 116 -4.38 6.68 8.13
N TRP A 117 -3.90 6.47 9.35
CA TRP A 117 -3.02 5.35 9.64
C TRP A 117 -3.68 4.01 9.27
N GLY A 118 -3.00 3.18 8.47
CA GLY A 118 -3.57 1.94 7.95
C GLY A 118 -4.48 2.12 6.73
N GLY A 119 -4.74 3.36 6.30
CA GLY A 119 -5.61 3.66 5.16
C GLY A 119 -5.00 3.23 3.83
N THR A 120 -5.81 2.56 3.00
CA THR A 120 -5.49 2.16 1.62
C THR A 120 -6.67 2.33 0.68
N THR A 121 -7.79 2.84 1.16
CA THR A 121 -8.95 3.17 0.32
C THR A 121 -9.10 4.69 0.23
N GLU A 122 -9.44 5.18 -0.95
CA GLU A 122 -9.71 6.61 -1.13
C GLU A 122 -10.90 7.08 -0.27
N PRO A 123 -10.90 8.33 0.22
CA PRO A 123 -9.87 9.35 -0.04
C PRO A 123 -8.69 9.32 0.94
N ASP A 124 -8.82 8.63 2.09
CA ASP A 124 -7.93 8.78 3.24
C ASP A 124 -6.93 7.63 3.31
N MET A 125 -5.67 7.94 3.02
CA MET A 125 -4.61 6.94 2.93
C MET A 125 -3.39 7.34 3.77
N ASP A 126 -2.66 6.32 4.28
CA ASP A 126 -1.30 6.56 4.79
C ASP A 126 -0.27 6.61 3.65
N CYS A 127 1.00 6.85 4.00
CA CYS A 127 2.08 7.01 3.02
C CYS A 127 2.26 5.79 2.11
N SER A 128 2.37 4.60 2.70
CA SER A 128 2.59 3.36 1.95
C SER A 128 1.33 2.83 1.28
N GLY A 129 0.15 3.11 1.85
CA GLY A 129 -1.15 2.82 1.23
C GLY A 129 -1.36 3.62 -0.06
N LEU A 130 -1.04 4.92 -0.05
CA LEU A 130 -1.06 5.75 -1.25
C LEU A 130 -0.16 5.17 -2.36
N MET A 131 1.08 4.76 -2.00
CA MET A 131 1.99 4.13 -2.96
C MET A 131 1.42 2.81 -3.48
N GLN A 132 0.98 1.94 -2.58
CA GLN A 132 0.41 0.65 -2.97
C GLN A 132 -0.77 0.81 -3.92
N MET A 133 -1.71 1.69 -3.63
CA MET A 133 -2.90 1.89 -4.45
C MET A 133 -2.61 2.59 -5.78
N ALA A 134 -1.65 3.51 -5.81
CA ALA A 134 -1.20 4.11 -7.05
C ALA A 134 -0.66 3.05 -8.04
N PHE A 135 0.19 2.15 -7.56
CA PHE A 135 0.71 1.05 -8.38
C PHE A 135 -0.37 0.00 -8.69
N ALA A 136 -1.20 -0.38 -7.72
CA ALA A 136 -2.29 -1.34 -7.90
C ALA A 136 -3.35 -0.86 -8.91
N SER A 137 -3.55 0.45 -9.07
CA SER A 137 -4.41 1.03 -10.11
C SER A 137 -3.99 0.64 -11.53
N GLN A 138 -2.74 0.18 -11.69
CA GLN A 138 -2.15 -0.29 -12.94
C GLN A 138 -1.77 -1.78 -12.88
N ASP A 139 -2.43 -2.56 -12.01
CA ASP A 139 -2.16 -4.00 -11.78
C ASP A 139 -0.72 -4.30 -11.32
N ILE A 140 -0.02 -3.32 -10.77
CA ILE A 140 1.32 -3.48 -10.21
C ILE A 140 1.19 -3.60 -8.69
N TRP A 141 1.22 -4.81 -8.16
CA TRP A 141 1.15 -5.01 -6.72
C TRP A 141 2.53 -4.87 -6.09
N ILE A 142 2.61 -4.04 -5.05
CA ILE A 142 3.79 -3.84 -4.20
C ILE A 142 3.41 -4.11 -2.73
N PRO A 143 4.38 -4.33 -1.83
CA PRO A 143 4.09 -4.58 -0.41
C PRO A 143 3.31 -3.44 0.25
N ARG A 144 2.62 -3.77 1.37
CA ARG A 144 1.78 -2.82 2.11
C ARG A 144 2.57 -1.79 2.91
N ASP A 145 3.60 -2.21 3.63
CA ASP A 145 4.31 -1.36 4.57
C ASP A 145 5.54 -0.69 3.93
N ALA A 146 5.84 0.55 4.32
CA ALA A 146 6.96 1.33 3.78
C ALA A 146 8.30 0.60 3.86
N TYR A 147 8.62 -0.07 4.99
CA TYR A 147 9.86 -0.82 5.14
C TYR A 147 9.93 -2.07 4.25
N GLN A 148 8.78 -2.66 3.91
CA GLN A 148 8.69 -3.77 2.96
C GLN A 148 8.85 -3.26 1.53
N GLN A 149 8.27 -2.10 1.20
CA GLN A 149 8.45 -1.43 -0.10
C GLN A 149 9.91 -1.07 -0.32
N GLU A 150 10.63 -0.56 0.70
CA GLU A 150 12.07 -0.28 0.64
C GLU A 150 12.87 -1.54 0.26
N ARG A 151 12.60 -2.67 0.91
CA ARG A 151 13.29 -3.95 0.64
C ARG A 151 12.89 -4.60 -0.70
N PHE A 152 11.68 -4.31 -1.16
CA PHE A 152 11.13 -4.86 -2.38
C PHE A 152 11.70 -4.22 -3.65
N CYS A 153 11.94 -2.90 -3.60
CA CYS A 153 12.42 -2.12 -4.73
C CYS A 153 13.88 -2.42 -5.07
N GLN A 154 14.25 -2.25 -6.32
CA GLN A 154 15.65 -2.18 -6.74
C GLN A 154 16.24 -0.84 -6.24
N PRO A 155 17.32 -0.84 -5.46
CA PRO A 155 17.92 0.39 -4.96
C PRO A 155 18.34 1.34 -6.09
N VAL A 156 18.12 2.64 -5.89
CA VAL A 156 18.59 3.72 -6.76
C VAL A 156 19.43 4.66 -5.90
N ALA A 157 20.66 4.96 -6.31
CA ALA A 157 21.52 5.89 -5.59
C ALA A 157 20.92 7.31 -5.67
N ALA A 158 20.73 7.93 -4.52
CA ALA A 158 20.25 9.30 -4.39
C ALA A 158 20.70 9.89 -3.05
N LEU A 159 20.92 11.20 -3.03
CA LEU A 159 21.16 12.00 -1.83
C LEU A 159 20.27 13.24 -1.88
N PRO A 160 19.99 13.91 -0.76
CA PRO A 160 19.45 15.26 -0.80
C PRO A 160 20.33 16.15 -1.70
N ASP A 161 19.72 16.92 -2.59
CA ASP A 161 20.37 17.75 -3.62
C ASP A 161 21.12 16.99 -4.75
N ASP A 162 21.30 15.67 -4.65
CA ASP A 162 21.79 14.82 -5.76
C ASP A 162 20.80 13.69 -6.04
N HIS A 163 19.93 13.94 -6.99
CA HIS A 163 18.87 13.03 -7.42
C HIS A 163 18.91 12.80 -8.95
N SER A 164 20.11 12.93 -9.54
CA SER A 164 20.33 12.82 -10.99
C SER A 164 19.93 11.44 -11.57
N LEU A 165 20.02 10.37 -10.77
CA LEU A 165 19.64 9.01 -11.17
C LEU A 165 18.18 8.68 -10.95
N LEU A 166 17.43 9.54 -10.22
CA LEU A 166 16.01 9.35 -9.96
C LEU A 166 15.19 9.63 -11.22
N ARG A 167 14.17 8.80 -11.41
CA ARG A 167 13.15 8.95 -12.46
C ARG A 167 11.79 9.17 -11.82
N PRO A 168 10.86 9.88 -12.49
CA PRO A 168 9.47 9.90 -12.05
C PRO A 168 8.94 8.48 -11.87
N GLY A 169 8.29 8.21 -10.71
CA GLY A 169 7.82 6.89 -10.34
C GLY A 169 8.73 6.10 -9.40
N ASP A 170 9.99 6.53 -9.18
CA ASP A 170 10.84 5.94 -8.13
C ASP A 170 10.25 6.27 -6.75
N LEU A 171 10.38 5.35 -5.80
CA LEU A 171 9.96 5.55 -4.42
C LEU A 171 11.11 6.12 -3.60
N LEU A 172 10.80 7.12 -2.78
CA LEU A 172 11.72 7.74 -1.83
C LEU A 172 11.38 7.27 -0.43
N PHE A 173 12.38 6.82 0.31
CA PHE A 173 12.20 6.22 1.63
C PHE A 173 12.80 7.10 2.72
N PHE A 174 12.07 7.20 3.83
CA PHE A 174 12.41 8.05 4.95
C PHE A 174 12.23 7.30 6.28
N GLY A 175 12.91 7.75 7.32
CA GLY A 175 12.79 7.19 8.66
C GLY A 175 14.10 7.13 9.42
N THR A 176 14.13 6.34 10.48
CA THR A 176 15.31 6.19 11.32
C THR A 176 16.39 5.31 10.64
N ARG A 177 17.60 5.31 11.19
CA ARG A 177 18.67 4.38 10.72
C ARG A 177 18.26 2.91 10.79
N ARG A 178 17.36 2.55 11.72
CA ARG A 178 16.92 1.16 11.95
C ARG A 178 15.79 0.72 11.04
N ARG A 179 14.87 1.63 10.68
CA ARG A 179 13.64 1.26 9.96
C ARG A 179 13.13 2.40 9.10
N CYS A 180 12.72 2.06 7.89
CA CYS A 180 11.91 2.93 7.04
C CYS A 180 10.50 3.05 7.67
N THR A 181 10.05 4.28 7.87
CA THR A 181 8.75 4.60 8.46
C THR A 181 7.86 5.39 7.54
N HIS A 182 8.41 5.90 6.42
CA HIS A 182 7.67 6.74 5.50
C HIS A 182 8.16 6.58 4.05
N VAL A 183 7.28 6.84 3.11
CA VAL A 183 7.55 6.70 1.67
C VAL A 183 6.78 7.74 0.87
N GLY A 184 7.36 8.17 -0.25
CA GLY A 184 6.72 9.01 -1.25
C GLY A 184 7.14 8.61 -2.66
N ILE A 185 6.43 9.09 -3.69
CA ILE A 185 6.72 8.85 -5.09
C ILE A 185 7.37 10.07 -5.73
N HIS A 186 8.51 9.87 -6.38
CA HIS A 186 9.26 10.92 -7.06
C HIS A 186 8.53 11.40 -8.31
N LEU A 187 8.41 12.72 -8.46
CA LEU A 187 7.72 13.41 -9.55
C LEU A 187 8.66 14.03 -10.58
N GLY A 188 9.96 13.92 -10.35
CA GLY A 188 10.99 14.63 -11.11
C GLY A 188 11.53 15.85 -10.36
N LYS A 189 12.79 16.22 -10.66
CA LYS A 189 13.48 17.38 -10.09
C LYS A 189 13.43 17.42 -8.55
N GLY A 190 13.69 16.28 -7.90
CA GLY A 190 13.70 16.15 -6.44
C GLY A 190 12.36 16.33 -5.73
N ARG A 191 11.27 16.60 -6.44
CA ARG A 191 9.92 16.72 -5.87
C ARG A 191 9.30 15.33 -5.69
N TYR A 192 8.52 15.15 -4.63
CA TYR A 192 7.82 13.89 -4.36
C TYR A 192 6.43 14.12 -3.76
N ARG A 193 5.49 13.24 -4.10
CA ARG A 193 4.15 13.18 -3.52
C ARG A 193 4.10 12.10 -2.45
N HIS A 194 3.49 12.42 -1.33
CA HIS A 194 3.30 11.50 -0.21
C HIS A 194 2.05 11.86 0.60
N SER A 195 1.56 10.95 1.42
CA SER A 195 0.56 11.25 2.46
C SER A 195 1.26 11.34 3.81
N SER A 196 1.12 12.45 4.51
CA SER A 196 1.82 12.75 5.77
C SER A 196 0.83 13.11 6.89
N GLY A 197 1.13 12.61 8.10
CA GLY A 197 0.31 12.85 9.28
C GLY A 197 0.33 14.30 9.77
N GLN A 198 -0.63 14.63 10.62
CA GLN A 198 -0.77 15.96 11.23
C GLN A 198 0.45 16.35 12.07
N ASP A 199 1.06 15.37 12.78
CA ASP A 199 2.23 15.58 13.63
C ASP A 199 3.45 16.15 12.87
N HIS A 200 3.46 15.97 11.56
CA HIS A 200 4.50 16.50 10.68
C HIS A 200 4.07 17.77 9.94
N GLY A 201 2.92 18.34 10.30
CA GLY A 201 2.44 19.62 9.79
C GLY A 201 1.63 19.58 8.49
N ARG A 202 1.15 18.40 8.02
CA ARG A 202 0.35 18.28 6.80
C ARG A 202 -1.07 17.78 7.06
N ASN A 203 -1.28 16.54 7.37
CA ASN A 203 -2.56 15.82 7.47
C ASN A 203 -3.20 15.51 6.11
N GLY A 204 -2.49 14.76 5.28
CA GLY A 204 -3.01 14.29 3.99
C GLY A 204 -1.95 14.28 2.88
N ILE A 205 -2.41 14.19 1.64
CA ILE A 205 -1.56 14.08 0.47
C ILE A 205 -1.03 15.44 0.05
N GLY A 206 0.29 15.53 -0.12
CA GLY A 206 0.95 16.75 -0.56
C GLY A 206 2.24 16.50 -1.32
N ILE A 207 2.88 17.59 -1.75
CA ILE A 207 4.15 17.56 -2.47
C ILE A 207 5.18 18.33 -1.67
N ASP A 208 6.34 17.72 -1.48
CA ASP A 208 7.52 18.32 -0.88
C ASP A 208 8.76 18.04 -1.74
N SER A 209 9.92 18.56 -1.35
CA SER A 209 11.15 18.46 -2.13
C SER A 209 12.33 17.97 -1.28
N LEU A 210 13.25 17.23 -1.94
CA LEU A 210 14.54 16.87 -1.37
C LEU A 210 15.56 18.03 -1.43
N HIS A 211 15.26 19.11 -2.18
CA HIS A 211 16.17 20.24 -2.27
C HIS A 211 16.34 20.96 -0.94
N SER A 212 17.57 21.31 -0.59
CA SER A 212 17.91 22.09 0.60
C SER A 212 17.30 23.51 0.58
N SER A 213 16.97 24.04 -0.59
CA SER A 213 16.27 25.30 -0.75
C SER A 213 14.80 25.28 -0.32
N ASP A 214 14.17 24.09 -0.26
CA ASP A 214 12.82 23.97 0.29
C ASP A 214 12.86 24.04 1.80
N GLN A 215 12.36 25.17 2.36
CA GLN A 215 12.35 25.43 3.79
C GLN A 215 10.98 25.12 4.43
N HIS A 216 10.06 24.49 3.72
CA HIS A 216 8.80 24.05 4.31
C HIS A 216 9.08 23.05 5.45
N PRO A 217 8.47 23.17 6.65
CA PRO A 217 8.77 22.31 7.79
C PRO A 217 8.67 20.81 7.48
N VAL A 218 7.66 20.39 6.70
CA VAL A 218 7.46 18.99 6.29
C VAL A 218 8.61 18.52 5.41
N ALA A 219 9.03 19.32 4.42
CA ALA A 219 10.18 19.01 3.56
C ALA A 219 11.48 18.89 4.36
N CYS A 220 11.71 19.82 5.30
CA CYS A 220 12.88 19.78 6.19
C CYS A 220 12.91 18.52 7.05
N HIS A 221 11.77 18.14 7.63
CA HIS A 221 11.64 16.92 8.45
C HIS A 221 12.01 15.68 7.65
N TYR A 222 11.35 15.44 6.52
CA TYR A 222 11.61 14.23 5.73
C TYR A 222 12.99 14.24 5.07
N ARG A 223 13.51 15.39 4.65
CA ARG A 223 14.88 15.48 4.15
C ARG A 223 15.92 15.05 5.18
N ALA A 224 15.73 15.41 6.44
CA ALA A 224 16.61 14.97 7.53
C ALA A 224 16.51 13.46 7.81
N GLU A 225 15.39 12.84 7.49
CA GLU A 225 15.15 11.40 7.63
C GLU A 225 15.34 10.62 6.32
N PHE A 226 15.87 11.24 5.26
CA PHE A 226 16.04 10.57 3.98
C PHE A 226 16.98 9.37 4.08
N ARG A 227 16.52 8.22 3.62
CA ARG A 227 17.24 6.93 3.67
C ARG A 227 17.78 6.48 2.33
N GLY A 228 17.13 6.87 1.25
CA GLY A 228 17.44 6.44 -0.11
C GLY A 228 16.22 6.32 -0.99
N ALA A 229 16.41 5.71 -2.14
CA ALA A 229 15.38 5.54 -3.15
C ALA A 229 15.40 4.13 -3.75
N GLY A 230 14.28 3.76 -4.38
CA GLY A 230 14.17 2.47 -5.05
C GLY A 230 13.16 2.50 -6.21
N ARG A 231 13.40 1.63 -7.17
CA ARG A 231 12.59 1.48 -8.37
C ARG A 231 11.79 0.19 -8.33
N VAL A 232 10.51 0.28 -8.59
CA VAL A 232 9.64 -0.89 -8.75
C VAL A 232 9.93 -1.51 -10.12
N VAL A 233 10.48 -2.72 -10.13
CA VAL A 233 10.87 -3.45 -11.35
C VAL A 233 10.18 -4.80 -11.47
N ARG A 234 9.33 -5.16 -10.52
CA ARG A 234 8.58 -6.42 -10.47
C ARG A 234 7.27 -6.24 -9.72
N CYS A 235 6.31 -7.14 -9.94
CA CYS A 235 5.12 -7.26 -9.12
C CYS A 235 5.36 -8.20 -7.93
N HIS A 236 4.62 -7.97 -6.85
CA HIS A 236 4.56 -8.89 -5.71
C HIS A 236 3.94 -10.22 -6.13
N ASP A 237 4.43 -11.31 -5.59
CA ASP A 237 3.99 -12.68 -5.92
C ASP A 237 2.93 -13.26 -4.96
N GLY A 238 2.46 -12.43 -4.01
CA GLY A 238 1.50 -12.83 -2.99
C GLY A 238 2.11 -13.61 -1.82
N SER A 239 3.44 -13.78 -1.77
CA SER A 239 4.12 -14.38 -0.62
C SER A 239 4.03 -13.47 0.61
N HIS A 240 4.07 -14.06 1.81
CA HIS A 240 4.14 -13.26 3.02
C HIS A 240 5.56 -12.75 3.23
N LEU A 241 5.70 -11.43 3.35
CA LEU A 241 6.96 -10.80 3.73
C LEU A 241 6.97 -10.59 5.26
N SER A 242 7.95 -11.19 5.92
CA SER A 242 8.21 -11.03 7.37
C SER A 242 8.92 -9.71 7.68
#